data_3bdc642ad764fbacbb129ec0476a8265
#
_entry.id   3bdc642ad764fbacbb129ec0476a8265
#
_cell.length_a   1.000
_cell.length_b   1.000
_cell.length_c   1.000
_cell.angle_alpha   90.00
_cell.angle_beta   90.00
_cell.angle_gamma   90.00
#
_symmetry.space_group_name_H-M   'P 1'
#
loop_
_entity.id
_entity.type
_entity.pdbx_description
1 polymer ?
#
loop_
_entity_poly.entity_id
_entity_poly.type
_entity_poly.pdbx_seq_one_letter_code
_entity_poly.pdbx_strand_id
1 'polypeptide(L)'
;MNASIISGGLVSAAIALAGTTALAGPGDSPVPSISAFASTRVLYTVPGVIKNNGIETAIICTSLDTVAATLAFEVFAPEGGGPLNDVSAGVGNGTVALPAGATETISTGTSVGLHEDATISALGNVKNGSARILSTSTRVLCTGLLVEKLGSTPATITTIKIFARRKQNGD
;
A
#
# COMPACT_ATOMS: atom_id res chain seq x y z
N MET A 1 4.81 26.61 75.09
CA MET A 1 5.13 25.39 74.39
C MET A 1 4.39 25.41 73.03
N ASN A 2 5.09 25.82 71.98
CA ASN A 2 4.49 25.89 70.66
C ASN A 2 5.09 24.76 69.77
N ALA A 3 4.27 23.83 69.33
CA ALA A 3 4.67 22.76 68.41
C ALA A 3 4.34 23.22 66.99
N SER A 4 5.37 23.44 66.16
CA SER A 4 5.23 23.66 64.71
C SER A 4 5.17 22.31 63.99
N ILE A 5 4.06 22.10 63.25
CA ILE A 5 3.88 20.94 62.37
C ILE A 5 4.40 21.35 60.99
N ILE A 6 5.48 20.70 60.51
CA ILE A 6 6.02 20.85 59.17
C ILE A 6 5.28 19.86 58.25
N SER A 7 4.43 20.43 57.37
CA SER A 7 3.70 19.67 56.35
C SER A 7 4.58 19.47 55.13
N GLY A 8 5.12 18.27 54.96
CA GLY A 8 5.94 17.91 53.77
C GLY A 8 5.01 17.56 52.58
N GLY A 9 5.01 18.42 51.57
CA GLY A 9 4.30 18.17 50.32
C GLY A 9 5.07 17.18 49.43
N LEU A 10 4.47 16.04 49.13
CA LEU A 10 4.96 15.11 48.11
C LEU A 10 4.64 15.67 46.71
N VAL A 11 5.68 16.07 46.01
CA VAL A 11 5.59 16.43 44.58
C VAL A 11 5.66 15.15 43.77
N SER A 12 4.52 14.69 43.27
CA SER A 12 4.47 13.56 42.34
C SER A 12 4.86 14.06 40.94
N ALA A 13 6.06 13.72 40.49
CA ALA A 13 6.50 13.95 39.09
C ALA A 13 5.80 12.95 38.18
N ALA A 14 4.82 13.37 37.40
CA ALA A 14 4.22 12.60 36.32
C ALA A 14 5.21 12.55 35.15
N ILE A 15 5.85 11.40 34.94
CA ILE A 15 6.65 11.14 33.72
C ILE A 15 5.67 10.90 32.59
N ALA A 16 5.47 11.87 31.71
CA ALA A 16 4.76 11.68 30.45
C ALA A 16 5.68 10.84 29.53
N LEU A 17 5.38 9.55 29.37
CA LEU A 17 5.95 8.76 28.29
C LEU A 17 5.39 9.32 26.97
N ALA A 18 6.17 10.16 26.28
CA ALA A 18 5.93 10.47 24.90
C ALA A 18 6.14 9.19 24.09
N GLY A 19 5.04 8.47 23.82
CA GLY A 19 5.07 7.33 22.90
C GLY A 19 5.51 7.82 21.54
N THR A 20 6.69 7.41 21.08
CA THR A 20 7.10 7.58 19.69
C THR A 20 6.11 6.76 18.86
N THR A 21 5.23 7.42 18.10
CA THR A 21 4.41 6.75 17.09
C THR A 21 5.38 6.10 16.10
N ALA A 22 5.50 4.78 16.14
CA ALA A 22 6.24 4.05 15.12
C ALA A 22 5.58 4.40 13.77
N LEU A 23 6.37 4.94 12.83
CA LEU A 23 5.89 5.21 11.48
C LEU A 23 5.66 3.85 10.81
N ALA A 24 4.39 3.50 10.66
CA ALA A 24 4.01 2.28 9.97
C ALA A 24 4.42 2.36 8.47
N GLY A 25 4.68 1.22 7.86
CA GLY A 25 5.03 1.12 6.45
C GLY A 25 4.35 -0.11 5.84
N PRO A 26 4.72 -0.52 4.63
CA PRO A 26 4.08 -1.67 3.95
C PRO A 26 4.21 -2.99 4.72
N GLY A 27 5.17 -3.10 5.65
CA GLY A 27 5.36 -4.28 6.52
C GLY A 27 4.50 -4.29 7.78
N ASP A 28 4.25 -3.12 8.36
CA ASP A 28 3.73 -2.97 9.73
C ASP A 28 2.29 -2.43 9.78
N SER A 29 1.81 -1.82 8.68
CA SER A 29 0.43 -1.33 8.61
C SER A 29 -0.56 -2.49 8.68
N PRO A 30 -1.69 -2.34 9.40
CA PRO A 30 -2.75 -3.33 9.41
C PRO A 30 -3.20 -3.68 7.99
N VAL A 31 -3.54 -4.94 7.76
CA VAL A 31 -4.06 -5.39 6.46
C VAL A 31 -5.53 -4.97 6.36
N PRO A 32 -5.92 -4.11 5.41
CA PRO A 32 -7.31 -3.71 5.25
C PRO A 32 -8.16 -4.85 4.70
N SER A 33 -9.46 -4.80 4.95
CA SER A 33 -10.41 -5.69 4.29
C SER A 33 -10.78 -5.11 2.93
N ILE A 34 -10.51 -5.83 1.85
CA ILE A 34 -10.90 -5.46 0.48
C ILE A 34 -12.08 -6.30 -0.04
N SER A 35 -12.64 -7.15 0.80
CA SER A 35 -13.80 -7.99 0.49
C SER A 35 -14.58 -8.29 1.76
N ALA A 36 -15.90 -8.28 1.64
CA ALA A 36 -16.79 -8.70 2.74
C ALA A 36 -16.82 -10.22 2.94
N PHE A 37 -16.39 -10.99 1.94
CA PHE A 37 -16.60 -12.45 1.90
C PHE A 37 -15.31 -13.27 1.96
N ALA A 38 -14.15 -12.63 1.86
CA ALA A 38 -12.88 -13.32 1.84
C ALA A 38 -11.80 -12.55 2.59
N SER A 39 -10.88 -13.28 3.22
CA SER A 39 -9.73 -12.69 3.93
C SER A 39 -8.75 -12.06 2.94
N THR A 40 -8.30 -10.85 3.27
CA THR A 40 -7.26 -10.14 2.51
C THR A 40 -5.87 -10.59 2.97
N ARG A 41 -4.96 -10.74 2.01
CA ARG A 41 -3.55 -11.09 2.26
C ARG A 41 -2.62 -10.14 1.50
N VAL A 42 -1.49 -9.83 2.09
CA VAL A 42 -0.39 -9.18 1.37
C VAL A 42 0.35 -10.25 0.57
N LEU A 43 0.37 -10.11 -0.74
CA LEU A 43 1.08 -11.04 -1.63
C LEU A 43 2.50 -10.57 -1.92
N TYR A 44 2.64 -9.27 -2.21
CA TYR A 44 3.91 -8.69 -2.64
C TYR A 44 4.16 -7.34 -1.99
N THR A 45 5.44 -6.97 -1.89
CA THR A 45 5.89 -5.62 -1.56
C THR A 45 6.61 -5.04 -2.77
N VAL A 46 6.36 -3.78 -3.06
CA VAL A 46 6.88 -3.06 -4.23
C VAL A 46 7.64 -1.84 -3.74
N PRO A 47 8.98 -1.82 -3.79
CA PRO A 47 9.76 -0.62 -3.54
C PRO A 47 9.82 0.26 -4.80
N GLY A 48 10.07 1.55 -4.63
CA GLY A 48 10.32 2.47 -5.72
C GLY A 48 9.07 2.89 -6.49
N VAL A 49 7.92 2.99 -5.80
CA VAL A 49 6.67 3.50 -6.39
C VAL A 49 6.81 4.99 -6.70
N ILE A 50 6.41 5.37 -7.91
CA ILE A 50 6.44 6.74 -8.40
C ILE A 50 5.08 7.12 -8.97
N LYS A 51 4.64 8.34 -8.64
CA LYS A 51 3.62 9.12 -9.33
C LYS A 51 4.09 10.57 -9.35
N ASN A 52 4.94 10.92 -10.30
CA ASN A 52 5.53 12.26 -10.35
C ASN A 52 6.05 12.60 -11.74
N ASN A 53 5.84 13.85 -12.19
CA ASN A 53 6.39 14.39 -13.44
C ASN A 53 6.15 13.49 -14.67
N GLY A 54 4.96 12.92 -14.79
CA GLY A 54 4.62 12.07 -15.93
C GLY A 54 5.20 10.66 -15.84
N ILE A 55 5.79 10.25 -14.71
CA ILE A 55 6.18 8.87 -14.43
C ILE A 55 5.16 8.28 -13.48
N GLU A 56 4.72 7.07 -13.77
CA GLU A 56 3.71 6.33 -13.03
C GLU A 56 4.19 4.91 -12.74
N THR A 57 3.64 4.32 -11.70
CA THR A 57 3.83 2.90 -11.40
C THR A 57 2.55 2.16 -11.75
N ALA A 58 2.67 1.12 -12.56
CA ALA A 58 1.60 0.18 -12.87
C ALA A 58 1.95 -1.21 -12.35
N ILE A 59 0.94 -1.92 -11.85
CA ILE A 59 1.03 -3.32 -11.44
C ILE A 59 0.07 -4.11 -12.32
N ILE A 60 0.59 -5.10 -13.01
CA ILE A 60 -0.17 -6.02 -13.84
C ILE A 60 -0.21 -7.36 -13.12
N CYS A 61 -1.40 -7.87 -12.82
CA CYS A 61 -1.58 -9.12 -12.09
C CYS A 61 -2.49 -10.06 -12.87
N THR A 62 -2.08 -11.33 -12.95
CA THR A 62 -2.85 -12.41 -13.58
C THR A 62 -3.33 -13.40 -12.52
N SER A 63 -4.61 -13.72 -12.55
CA SER A 63 -5.21 -14.78 -11.72
C SER A 63 -4.81 -16.17 -12.24
N LEU A 64 -4.26 -16.99 -11.36
CA LEU A 64 -4.09 -18.44 -11.59
C LEU A 64 -5.18 -19.25 -10.87
N ASP A 65 -6.19 -18.57 -10.33
CA ASP A 65 -7.28 -19.20 -9.61
C ASP A 65 -8.44 -19.55 -10.55
N THR A 66 -9.29 -20.45 -10.11
CA THR A 66 -10.52 -20.86 -10.81
C THR A 66 -11.74 -20.07 -10.37
N VAL A 67 -11.58 -19.22 -9.36
CA VAL A 67 -12.61 -18.32 -8.84
C VAL A 67 -12.13 -16.88 -8.91
N ALA A 68 -13.07 -15.95 -9.01
CA ALA A 68 -12.73 -14.52 -9.00
C ALA A 68 -12.16 -14.11 -7.64
N ALA A 69 -11.18 -13.21 -7.67
CA ALA A 69 -10.56 -12.59 -6.52
C ALA A 69 -10.76 -11.07 -6.55
N THR A 70 -10.43 -10.41 -5.45
CA THR A 70 -10.26 -8.96 -5.39
C THR A 70 -8.76 -8.68 -5.26
N LEU A 71 -8.29 -7.71 -6.03
CA LEU A 71 -6.92 -7.23 -6.02
C LEU A 71 -6.88 -5.79 -5.55
N ALA A 72 -5.87 -5.40 -4.79
CA ALA A 72 -5.66 -4.02 -4.41
C ALA A 72 -4.18 -3.63 -4.37
N PHE A 73 -3.91 -2.36 -4.68
CA PHE A 73 -2.59 -1.75 -4.68
C PHE A 73 -2.58 -0.59 -3.70
N GLU A 74 -1.93 -0.77 -2.56
CA GLU A 74 -1.87 0.18 -1.46
C GLU A 74 -0.49 0.82 -1.40
N VAL A 75 -0.44 2.15 -1.47
CA VAL A 75 0.79 2.95 -1.62
C VAL A 75 1.14 3.66 -0.32
N PHE A 76 2.43 3.75 -0.04
CA PHE A 76 3.02 4.39 1.15
C PHE A 76 4.02 5.47 0.75
N ALA A 77 4.08 6.53 1.54
CA ALA A 77 5.05 7.59 1.37
C ALA A 77 6.50 7.12 1.66
N PRO A 78 7.53 7.79 1.11
CA PRO A 78 8.92 7.45 1.38
C PRO A 78 9.32 7.69 2.84
N GLU A 79 8.66 8.62 3.52
CA GLU A 79 8.89 8.95 4.92
C GLU A 79 8.28 7.92 5.90
N GLY A 80 7.56 6.93 5.37
CA GLY A 80 6.76 6.02 6.18
C GLY A 80 5.40 6.61 6.53
N GLY A 81 4.72 6.02 7.50
CA GLY A 81 3.37 6.38 7.89
C GLY A 81 2.33 5.39 7.33
N GLY A 82 1.06 5.72 7.50
CA GLY A 82 -0.04 4.94 6.95
C GLY A 82 -0.10 4.98 5.43
N PRO A 83 -0.97 4.17 4.82
CA PRO A 83 -1.16 4.17 3.37
C PRO A 83 -1.70 5.52 2.89
N LEU A 84 -1.31 5.90 1.68
CA LEU A 84 -1.72 7.14 1.02
C LEU A 84 -3.08 7.01 0.34
N ASN A 85 -3.57 5.79 0.13
CA ASN A 85 -4.88 5.49 -0.45
C ASN A 85 -5.61 4.46 0.41
N ASP A 86 -6.94 4.63 0.48
CA ASP A 86 -7.81 3.71 1.20
C ASP A 86 -8.40 2.68 0.23
N VAL A 87 -7.73 1.53 0.12
CA VAL A 87 -8.17 0.44 -0.75
C VAL A 87 -9.48 -0.20 -0.28
N SER A 88 -9.89 0.00 0.97
CA SER A 88 -11.19 -0.50 1.47
C SER A 88 -12.38 0.31 0.92
N ALA A 89 -12.13 1.53 0.45
CA ALA A 89 -13.14 2.35 -0.22
C ALA A 89 -13.48 1.90 -1.65
N GLY A 90 -12.80 0.87 -2.19
CA GLY A 90 -13.13 0.20 -3.43
C GLY A 90 -12.57 0.85 -4.70
N VAL A 91 -13.34 0.78 -5.78
CA VAL A 91 -12.92 1.24 -7.12
C VAL A 91 -12.57 2.73 -7.12
N GLY A 92 -11.47 3.10 -7.78
CA GLY A 92 -10.91 4.46 -7.78
C GLY A 92 -9.88 4.71 -6.67
N ASN A 93 -9.75 3.79 -5.72
CA ASN A 93 -8.75 3.83 -4.64
C ASN A 93 -7.72 2.70 -4.75
N GLY A 94 -7.56 2.10 -5.93
CA GLY A 94 -6.57 1.06 -6.19
C GLY A 94 -7.07 -0.35 -5.93
N THR A 95 -8.38 -0.59 -5.99
CA THR A 95 -9.01 -1.91 -5.86
C THR A 95 -9.74 -2.27 -7.15
N VAL A 96 -9.59 -3.52 -7.59
CA VAL A 96 -10.21 -4.06 -8.80
C VAL A 96 -10.65 -5.51 -8.58
N ALA A 97 -11.70 -5.92 -9.28
CA ALA A 97 -12.06 -7.33 -9.40
C ALA A 97 -11.04 -8.02 -10.31
N LEU A 98 -10.59 -9.21 -9.92
CA LEU A 98 -9.68 -10.05 -10.71
C LEU A 98 -10.44 -11.36 -11.05
N PRO A 99 -11.08 -11.46 -12.23
CA PRO A 99 -11.77 -12.67 -12.63
C PRO A 99 -10.82 -13.87 -12.75
N ALA A 100 -11.39 -15.08 -12.68
CA ALA A 100 -10.62 -16.31 -12.85
C ALA A 100 -9.89 -16.32 -14.21
N GLY A 101 -8.57 -16.52 -14.19
CA GLY A 101 -7.73 -16.54 -15.39
C GLY A 101 -7.52 -15.20 -16.08
N ALA A 102 -8.11 -14.10 -15.59
CA ALA A 102 -7.94 -12.77 -16.16
C ALA A 102 -6.64 -12.09 -15.71
N THR A 103 -6.29 -11.04 -16.44
CA THR A 103 -5.21 -10.11 -16.10
C THR A 103 -5.78 -8.72 -15.93
N GLU A 104 -5.44 -8.08 -14.82
CA GLU A 104 -5.90 -6.73 -14.47
C GLU A 104 -4.70 -5.83 -14.15
N THR A 105 -4.83 -4.56 -14.48
CA THR A 105 -3.80 -3.54 -14.28
C THR A 105 -4.29 -2.47 -13.34
N ILE A 106 -3.53 -2.23 -12.27
CA ILE A 106 -3.76 -1.11 -11.34
C ILE A 106 -2.57 -0.15 -11.44
N SER A 107 -2.83 1.14 -11.62
CA SER A 107 -1.78 2.15 -11.75
C SER A 107 -1.94 3.31 -10.76
N THR A 108 -0.82 4.01 -10.50
CA THR A 108 -0.83 5.25 -9.70
C THR A 108 -1.35 6.46 -10.48
N GLY A 109 -1.52 6.34 -11.77
CA GLY A 109 -2.09 7.36 -12.64
C GLY A 109 -2.52 6.75 -13.98
N THR A 110 -2.93 7.55 -14.95
CA THR A 110 -3.38 7.08 -16.25
C THR A 110 -2.27 7.25 -17.28
N SER A 111 -1.86 6.19 -17.96
CA SER A 111 -0.89 6.21 -19.04
C SER A 111 -1.54 5.91 -20.38
N VAL A 112 -0.92 6.37 -21.46
CA VAL A 112 -1.37 6.05 -22.83
C VAL A 112 -0.78 4.74 -23.36
N GLY A 113 0.14 4.13 -22.62
CA GLY A 113 0.86 2.93 -23.04
C GLY A 113 0.31 1.62 -22.50
N LEU A 114 -0.62 1.70 -21.54
CA LEU A 114 -1.24 0.55 -20.90
C LEU A 114 -2.75 0.70 -20.86
N HIS A 115 -3.44 -0.43 -20.78
CA HIS A 115 -4.84 -0.47 -20.40
C HIS A 115 -4.93 -0.61 -18.89
N GLU A 116 -5.37 0.44 -18.19
CA GLU A 116 -5.57 0.41 -16.76
C GLU A 116 -7.03 0.07 -16.44
N ASP A 117 -7.21 -1.01 -15.67
CA ASP A 117 -8.53 -1.43 -15.17
C ASP A 117 -8.92 -0.65 -13.91
N ALA A 118 -7.91 -0.18 -13.16
CA ALA A 118 -8.10 0.72 -12.04
C ALA A 118 -6.95 1.71 -11.91
N THR A 119 -7.29 2.95 -11.55
CA THR A 119 -6.32 4.02 -11.27
C THR A 119 -6.54 4.53 -9.84
N ILE A 120 -5.45 4.83 -9.13
CA ILE A 120 -5.53 5.46 -7.81
C ILE A 120 -5.69 6.96 -8.00
N SER A 121 -6.93 7.42 -8.15
CA SER A 121 -7.24 8.81 -8.50
C SER A 121 -6.88 9.81 -7.41
N ALA A 122 -7.08 9.46 -6.14
CA ALA A 122 -6.85 10.32 -4.98
C ALA A 122 -5.38 10.46 -4.57
N LEU A 123 -4.45 9.72 -5.23
CA LEU A 123 -3.04 9.74 -4.86
C LEU A 123 -2.38 11.04 -5.32
N GLY A 124 -1.76 11.77 -4.40
CA GLY A 124 -0.87 12.91 -4.68
C GLY A 124 0.45 12.49 -5.36
N ASN A 125 1.40 13.41 -5.46
CA ASN A 125 2.74 13.09 -5.98
C ASN A 125 3.50 12.19 -5.02
N VAL A 126 4.06 11.09 -5.55
CA VAL A 126 4.92 10.14 -4.84
C VAL A 126 6.23 10.02 -5.61
N LYS A 127 7.36 10.28 -4.95
CA LYS A 127 8.68 10.30 -5.64
C LYS A 127 9.49 9.04 -5.42
N ASN A 128 9.45 8.41 -4.29
CA ASN A 128 10.20 7.19 -3.94
C ASN A 128 9.42 6.39 -2.90
N GLY A 129 8.14 6.22 -3.13
CA GLY A 129 7.28 5.47 -2.23
C GLY A 129 7.52 3.97 -2.27
N SER A 130 6.74 3.29 -1.50
CA SER A 130 6.62 1.84 -1.54
C SER A 130 5.15 1.45 -1.64
N ALA A 131 4.89 0.20 -1.93
CA ALA A 131 3.53 -0.30 -1.92
C ALA A 131 3.48 -1.77 -1.49
N ARG A 132 2.25 -2.24 -1.23
CA ARG A 132 1.93 -3.65 -1.13
C ARG A 132 0.78 -4.01 -2.06
N ILE A 133 0.86 -5.21 -2.61
CA ILE A 133 -0.19 -5.80 -3.42
C ILE A 133 -0.97 -6.75 -2.52
N LEU A 134 -2.26 -6.49 -2.40
CA LEU A 134 -3.20 -7.23 -1.58
C LEU A 134 -4.11 -8.06 -2.49
N SER A 135 -4.52 -9.24 -2.04
CA SER A 135 -5.52 -10.04 -2.75
C SER A 135 -6.29 -10.94 -1.80
N THR A 136 -7.48 -11.33 -2.22
CA THR A 136 -8.28 -12.38 -1.57
C THR A 136 -7.88 -13.79 -2.01
N SER A 137 -7.05 -13.94 -3.07
CA SER A 137 -6.46 -15.20 -3.50
C SER A 137 -4.93 -15.15 -3.38
N THR A 138 -4.30 -16.28 -3.06
CA THR A 138 -2.84 -16.45 -3.09
C THR A 138 -2.32 -16.93 -4.45
N ARG A 139 -3.22 -17.23 -5.39
CA ARG A 139 -2.88 -17.73 -6.73
C ARG A 139 -2.89 -16.58 -7.75
N VAL A 140 -2.03 -15.60 -7.51
CA VAL A 140 -1.90 -14.40 -8.35
C VAL A 140 -0.44 -14.17 -8.66
N LEU A 141 -0.12 -13.95 -9.92
CA LEU A 141 1.20 -13.51 -10.39
C LEU A 141 1.15 -12.05 -10.77
N CYS A 142 2.10 -11.26 -10.30
CA CYS A 142 2.18 -9.84 -10.62
C CYS A 142 3.54 -9.44 -11.16
N THR A 143 3.55 -8.40 -12.01
CA THR A 143 4.73 -7.66 -12.42
C THR A 143 4.52 -6.18 -12.17
N GLY A 144 5.61 -5.45 -11.88
CA GLY A 144 5.59 -4.01 -11.68
C GLY A 144 6.29 -3.29 -12.81
N LEU A 145 5.75 -2.18 -13.24
CA LEU A 145 6.26 -1.34 -14.30
C LEU A 145 6.34 0.13 -13.83
N LEU A 146 7.39 0.83 -14.26
CA LEU A 146 7.40 2.29 -14.36
C LEU A 146 7.07 2.66 -15.79
N VAL A 147 6.12 3.54 -15.97
CA VAL A 147 5.61 3.95 -17.27
C VAL A 147 5.68 5.46 -17.37
N GLU A 148 6.21 5.95 -18.47
CA GLU A 148 6.20 7.37 -18.79
C GLU A 148 4.85 7.74 -19.42
N LYS A 149 4.16 8.73 -18.83
CA LYS A 149 2.86 9.22 -19.28
C LYS A 149 2.93 10.13 -20.49
N LEU A 150 4.03 10.87 -20.63
CA LEU A 150 4.19 11.94 -21.59
C LEU A 150 4.88 11.44 -22.86
N GLY A 151 4.13 11.22 -23.93
CA GLY A 151 4.69 11.04 -25.25
C GLY A 151 3.76 10.32 -26.22
N SER A 152 3.68 10.83 -27.43
CA SER A 152 2.97 10.23 -28.57
C SER A 152 3.77 9.10 -29.26
N THR A 153 4.92 8.71 -28.74
CA THR A 153 5.82 7.66 -29.25
C THR A 153 6.37 6.86 -28.10
N PRO A 154 6.68 5.57 -28.29
CA PRO A 154 6.44 4.58 -27.26
C PRO A 154 6.91 5.04 -25.89
N ALA A 155 5.96 5.13 -24.98
CA ALA A 155 6.27 5.42 -23.59
C ALA A 155 7.40 4.50 -23.10
N THR A 156 8.39 5.07 -22.45
CA THR A 156 9.45 4.26 -21.83
C THR A 156 8.81 3.40 -20.74
N ILE A 157 8.89 2.10 -20.89
CA ILE A 157 8.40 1.13 -19.93
C ILE A 157 9.59 0.40 -19.33
N THR A 158 9.71 0.45 -18.01
CA THR A 158 10.78 -0.23 -17.27
C THR A 158 10.17 -1.12 -16.19
N THR A 159 10.67 -2.35 -16.08
CA THR A 159 10.22 -3.25 -15.00
C THR A 159 10.80 -2.83 -13.66
N ILE A 160 10.00 -2.91 -12.61
CA ILE A 160 10.44 -2.76 -11.22
C ILE A 160 10.34 -4.11 -10.50
N LYS A 161 11.22 -4.30 -9.52
CA LYS A 161 11.19 -5.51 -8.71
C LYS A 161 9.98 -5.50 -7.79
N ILE A 162 9.28 -6.62 -7.75
CA ILE A 162 8.29 -6.93 -6.71
C ILE A 162 8.81 -8.11 -5.89
N PHE A 163 8.55 -8.10 -4.60
CA PHE A 163 9.02 -9.12 -3.69
C PHE A 163 7.84 -9.88 -3.11
N ALA A 164 7.79 -11.19 -3.34
CA ALA A 164 6.79 -12.03 -2.70
C ALA A 164 7.00 -11.99 -1.17
N ARG A 165 5.91 -11.85 -0.43
CA ARG A 165 5.96 -11.95 1.02
C ARG A 165 6.33 -13.38 1.38
N ARG A 166 7.46 -13.57 2.06
CA ARG A 166 7.80 -14.87 2.63
C ARG A 166 6.79 -15.20 3.72
N LYS A 167 6.25 -16.42 3.71
CA LYS A 167 5.53 -16.94 4.87
C LYS A 167 6.48 -16.84 6.06
N GLN A 168 6.15 -16.07 7.07
CA GLN A 168 6.77 -16.23 8.37
C GLN A 168 6.25 -17.56 8.92
N ASN A 169 7.17 -18.43 9.34
CA ASN A 169 6.81 -19.71 9.98
C ASN A 169 6.03 -19.37 11.25
N GLY A 170 4.73 -19.52 11.23
CA GLY A 170 3.83 -19.20 12.35
C GLY A 170 2.40 -18.80 11.95
N ASP A 171 2.12 -18.60 10.64
CA ASP A 171 0.75 -18.36 10.13
C ASP A 171 0.16 -19.63 9.48
#